data_489d9527e9273a0e554ee461b23a1888
#
_entry.id   489d9527e9273a0e554ee461b23a1888
#
_cell.length_a   1.000
_cell.length_b   1.000
_cell.length_c   1.000
_cell.angle_alpha   90.00
_cell.angle_beta   90.00
_cell.angle_gamma   90.00
#
_symmetry.space_group_name_H-M   'P 1'
#
loop_
_entity.id
_entity.type
_entity.pdbx_description
1 polymer ?
#
loop_
_entity_poly.entity_id
_entity_poly.type
_entity_poly.pdbx_seq_one_letter_code
_entity_poly.pdbx_strand_id
1 'polypeptide(L)'
;VARRVLDLVFEAHPDLDPDGFTWLALGSNGRRETTLSSDVDSAAVFPDGTSQGEIDRYRQVFAEVTTALSGAGLGADSHGATAAHQNFARTASDWRQSAETWLADPVAAQGATMASLLLDARSIHGRTELVKVTDLFAGLRRSTGTMRLLLSESLAKRAKVRRLETLFLHRHLFDIKQHALLPIVNLARFAALAIGSPALPTAERLWA
;
A
#
# COMPACT_ATOMS: atom_id res chain seq x y z
N VAL A 1 13.50 -4.88 -8.73
CA VAL A 1 12.94 -6.19 -9.12
C VAL A 1 11.57 -6.00 -9.75
N ALA A 2 10.55 -5.47 -9.05
CA ALA A 2 9.16 -5.38 -9.56
C ALA A 2 9.06 -4.70 -10.93
N ARG A 3 9.74 -3.55 -11.15
CA ARG A 3 9.76 -2.90 -12.47
C ARG A 3 10.26 -3.84 -13.57
N ARG A 4 11.38 -4.53 -13.34
CA ARG A 4 11.94 -5.44 -14.34
C ARG A 4 11.01 -6.64 -14.63
N VAL A 5 10.29 -7.12 -13.63
CA VAL A 5 9.28 -8.18 -13.83
C VAL A 5 8.10 -7.67 -14.64
N LEU A 6 7.63 -6.45 -14.38
CA LEU A 6 6.61 -5.79 -15.19
C LEU A 6 7.06 -5.71 -16.66
N ASP A 7 8.25 -5.16 -16.92
CA ASP A 7 8.80 -5.04 -18.28
C ASP A 7 8.80 -6.41 -18.99
N LEU A 8 9.32 -7.45 -18.34
CA LEU A 8 9.43 -8.80 -18.93
C LEU A 8 8.07 -9.46 -19.20
N VAL A 9 7.09 -9.28 -18.30
CA VAL A 9 5.77 -9.86 -18.50
C VAL A 9 5.04 -9.12 -19.63
N PHE A 10 5.12 -7.79 -19.69
CA PHE A 10 4.49 -7.01 -20.76
C PHE A 10 5.13 -7.24 -22.14
N GLU A 11 6.41 -7.67 -22.24
CA GLU A 11 7.00 -8.10 -23.50
C GLU A 11 6.22 -9.28 -24.16
N ALA A 12 5.52 -10.10 -23.35
CA ALA A 12 4.69 -11.19 -23.85
C ALA A 12 3.26 -10.76 -24.22
N HIS A 13 2.87 -9.52 -23.91
CA HIS A 13 1.53 -8.96 -24.14
C HIS A 13 1.59 -7.69 -25.03
N PRO A 14 2.03 -7.80 -26.30
CA PRO A 14 2.22 -6.63 -27.18
C PRO A 14 0.92 -5.90 -27.56
N ASP A 15 -0.23 -6.48 -27.24
CA ASP A 15 -1.57 -5.92 -27.43
C ASP A 15 -2.01 -4.99 -26.30
N LEU A 16 -1.22 -4.87 -25.22
CA LEU A 16 -1.44 -3.95 -24.12
C LEU A 16 -0.30 -2.92 -24.03
N ASP A 17 -0.67 -1.66 -23.82
CA ASP A 17 0.32 -0.59 -23.61
C ASP A 17 0.97 -0.73 -22.22
N PRO A 18 2.28 -1.01 -22.12
CA PRO A 18 2.96 -1.11 -20.84
C PRO A 18 2.96 0.20 -20.04
N ASP A 19 2.74 1.33 -20.70
CA ASP A 19 2.63 2.67 -20.10
C ASP A 19 1.16 3.13 -19.96
N GLY A 20 0.18 2.28 -20.27
CA GLY A 20 -1.25 2.57 -20.17
C GLY A 20 -1.77 2.76 -18.73
N PHE A 21 -0.96 2.54 -17.73
CA PHE A 21 -1.30 2.63 -16.31
C PHE A 21 -0.13 3.16 -15.46
N THR A 22 -0.40 3.44 -14.20
CA THR A 22 0.65 3.67 -13.18
C THR A 22 0.63 2.53 -12.18
N TRP A 23 1.77 1.86 -12.00
CA TRP A 23 1.93 0.86 -10.93
C TRP A 23 2.40 1.52 -9.64
N LEU A 24 1.68 1.26 -8.56
CA LEU A 24 1.98 1.71 -7.21
C LEU A 24 2.54 0.55 -6.38
N ALA A 25 3.69 0.76 -5.77
CA ALA A 25 4.16 -0.06 -4.66
C ALA A 25 3.52 0.47 -3.37
N LEU A 26 2.95 -0.43 -2.57
CA LEU A 26 2.25 -0.11 -1.33
C LEU A 26 3.01 -0.59 -0.10
N GLY A 27 2.55 -0.24 1.08
CA GLY A 27 3.04 -0.74 2.35
C GLY A 27 4.56 -0.58 2.52
N SER A 28 5.24 -1.64 2.96
CA SER A 28 6.69 -1.64 3.15
C SER A 28 7.46 -1.40 1.84
N ASN A 29 6.92 -1.87 0.72
CA ASN A 29 7.48 -1.66 -0.62
C ASN A 29 7.41 -0.18 -1.03
N GLY A 30 6.29 0.47 -0.77
CA GLY A 30 6.11 1.91 -1.01
C GLY A 30 7.11 2.73 -0.21
N ARG A 31 7.29 2.39 1.06
CA ARG A 31 8.22 3.06 1.98
C ARG A 31 9.71 2.70 1.77
N ARG A 32 10.04 1.75 0.89
CA ARG A 32 11.40 1.22 0.67
C ARG A 32 11.97 0.51 1.91
N GLU A 33 11.14 -0.15 2.68
CA GLU A 33 11.47 -0.81 3.95
C GLU A 33 11.20 -2.33 3.90
N THR A 34 11.34 -2.92 2.71
CA THR A 34 11.12 -4.36 2.51
C THR A 34 12.17 -5.20 3.19
N THR A 35 11.73 -6.29 3.79
CA THR A 35 12.57 -7.39 4.28
C THR A 35 12.35 -8.64 3.40
N LEU A 36 13.13 -9.68 3.60
CA LEU A 36 12.96 -10.95 2.89
C LEU A 36 11.59 -11.61 3.12
N SER A 37 10.92 -11.26 4.22
CA SER A 37 9.58 -11.76 4.56
C SER A 37 8.46 -10.76 4.28
N SER A 38 8.75 -9.67 3.56
CA SER A 38 7.74 -8.68 3.19
C SER A 38 6.94 -9.15 1.99
N ASP A 39 5.63 -9.01 2.07
CA ASP A 39 4.72 -9.21 0.95
C ASP A 39 4.88 -8.07 -0.07
N VAL A 40 4.55 -8.35 -1.32
CA VAL A 40 4.58 -7.34 -2.41
C VAL A 40 3.18 -6.77 -2.59
N ASP A 41 2.86 -5.77 -1.77
CA ASP A 41 1.61 -5.01 -1.91
C ASP A 41 1.70 -4.08 -3.12
N SER A 42 0.65 -4.04 -3.93
CA SER A 42 0.62 -3.23 -5.15
C SER A 42 -0.78 -2.75 -5.51
N ALA A 43 -0.84 -1.67 -6.30
CA ALA A 43 -2.06 -1.18 -6.93
C ALA A 43 -1.75 -0.66 -8.33
N ALA A 44 -2.78 -0.48 -9.14
CA ALA A 44 -2.70 0.16 -10.45
C ALA A 44 -3.69 1.31 -10.54
N VAL A 45 -3.25 2.38 -11.20
CA VAL A 45 -4.08 3.54 -11.53
C VAL A 45 -4.16 3.67 -13.04
N PHE A 46 -5.36 3.75 -13.57
CA PHE A 46 -5.62 3.95 -14.99
C PHE A 46 -6.07 5.38 -15.29
N PRO A 47 -5.85 5.87 -16.51
CA PRO A 47 -6.48 7.09 -16.99
C PRO A 47 -8.01 7.02 -16.86
N ASP A 48 -8.64 8.17 -16.59
CA ASP A 48 -10.09 8.27 -16.66
C ASP A 48 -10.56 7.99 -18.09
N GLY A 49 -11.61 7.20 -18.23
CA GLY A 49 -12.11 6.73 -19.53
C GLY A 49 -11.58 5.36 -19.97
N THR A 50 -10.60 4.77 -19.28
CA THR A 50 -10.24 3.35 -19.50
C THR A 50 -11.45 2.47 -19.20
N SER A 51 -11.83 1.62 -20.13
CA SER A 51 -12.99 0.74 -19.96
C SER A 51 -12.74 -0.36 -18.94
N GLN A 52 -13.80 -0.81 -18.26
CA GLN A 52 -13.67 -1.91 -17.29
C GLN A 52 -13.12 -3.19 -17.95
N GLY A 53 -13.53 -3.48 -19.20
CA GLY A 53 -13.00 -4.64 -19.94
C GLY A 53 -11.50 -4.55 -20.21
N GLU A 54 -10.97 -3.35 -20.44
CA GLU A 54 -9.55 -3.12 -20.60
C GLU A 54 -8.81 -3.26 -19.27
N ILE A 55 -9.33 -2.68 -18.17
CA ILE A 55 -8.79 -2.86 -16.82
C ILE A 55 -8.74 -4.36 -16.47
N ASP A 56 -9.76 -5.13 -16.80
CA ASP A 56 -9.81 -6.56 -16.52
C ASP A 56 -8.74 -7.36 -17.30
N ARG A 57 -8.42 -6.94 -18.53
CA ARG A 57 -7.30 -7.51 -19.30
C ARG A 57 -5.96 -7.22 -18.63
N TYR A 58 -5.72 -5.97 -18.20
CA TYR A 58 -4.52 -5.61 -17.42
C TYR A 58 -4.42 -6.41 -16.13
N ARG A 59 -5.53 -6.61 -15.41
CA ARG A 59 -5.55 -7.39 -14.17
C ARG A 59 -5.12 -8.84 -14.37
N GLN A 60 -5.44 -9.45 -15.51
CA GLN A 60 -4.95 -10.79 -15.85
C GLN A 60 -3.43 -10.80 -15.98
N VAL A 61 -2.86 -9.83 -16.68
CA VAL A 61 -1.40 -9.67 -16.80
C VAL A 61 -0.76 -9.35 -15.44
N PHE A 62 -1.41 -8.56 -14.59
CA PHE A 62 -0.92 -8.30 -13.22
C PHE A 62 -0.91 -9.55 -12.34
N ALA A 63 -1.80 -10.51 -12.58
CA ALA A 63 -1.74 -11.81 -11.91
C ALA A 63 -0.50 -12.61 -12.33
N GLU A 64 -0.11 -12.54 -13.60
CA GLU A 64 1.15 -13.14 -14.08
C GLU A 64 2.36 -12.45 -13.45
N VAL A 65 2.36 -11.11 -13.36
CA VAL A 65 3.40 -10.35 -12.64
C VAL A 65 3.53 -10.81 -11.19
N THR A 66 2.39 -10.98 -10.49
CA THR A 66 2.37 -11.46 -9.10
C THR A 66 2.94 -12.86 -8.98
N THR A 67 2.60 -13.75 -9.93
CA THR A 67 3.13 -15.11 -10.01
C THR A 67 4.63 -15.12 -10.25
N ALA A 68 5.12 -14.29 -11.18
CA ALA A 68 6.54 -14.17 -11.48
C ALA A 68 7.34 -13.62 -10.27
N LEU A 69 6.80 -12.63 -9.55
CA LEU A 69 7.40 -12.10 -8.32
C LEU A 69 7.48 -13.19 -7.24
N SER A 70 6.43 -13.98 -7.08
CA SER A 70 6.40 -15.12 -6.15
C SER A 70 7.43 -16.18 -6.52
N GLY A 71 7.56 -16.49 -7.82
CA GLY A 71 8.59 -17.40 -8.35
C GLY A 71 10.01 -16.90 -8.13
N ALA A 72 10.21 -15.58 -8.05
CA ALA A 72 11.49 -14.94 -7.70
C ALA A 72 11.74 -14.89 -6.18
N GLY A 73 10.89 -15.52 -5.35
CA GLY A 73 11.04 -15.58 -3.89
C GLY A 73 10.52 -14.33 -3.16
N LEU A 74 9.77 -13.47 -3.85
CA LEU A 74 9.11 -12.32 -3.21
C LEU A 74 7.69 -12.75 -2.79
N GLY A 75 7.36 -12.59 -1.51
CA GLY A 75 6.09 -13.05 -0.95
C GLY A 75 4.89 -12.46 -1.67
N ALA A 76 3.91 -13.32 -2.00
CA ALA A 76 2.60 -12.84 -2.44
C ALA A 76 1.81 -12.36 -1.21
N ASP A 77 1.09 -11.25 -1.35
CA ASP A 77 0.21 -10.79 -0.30
C ASP A 77 -0.94 -11.78 -0.05
N SER A 78 -1.03 -12.26 1.19
CA SER A 78 -2.09 -13.17 1.62
C SER A 78 -3.45 -12.47 1.84
N HIS A 79 -3.47 -11.14 1.84
CA HIS A 79 -4.65 -10.31 2.11
C HIS A 79 -5.28 -9.71 0.85
N GLY A 80 -4.70 -9.97 -0.33
CA GLY A 80 -5.23 -9.54 -1.61
C GLY A 80 -4.92 -8.08 -1.98
N ALA A 81 -3.94 -7.43 -1.34
CA ALA A 81 -3.49 -6.08 -1.70
C ALA A 81 -2.60 -6.12 -2.95
N THR A 82 -3.14 -6.54 -4.07
CA THR A 82 -2.43 -6.68 -5.34
C THR A 82 -3.18 -5.99 -6.48
N ALA A 83 -2.45 -5.41 -7.42
CA ALA A 83 -3.01 -4.81 -8.63
C ALA A 83 -3.84 -5.78 -9.48
N ALA A 84 -3.67 -7.09 -9.31
CA ALA A 84 -4.54 -8.11 -9.94
C ALA A 84 -5.96 -8.12 -9.36
N HIS A 85 -6.16 -7.61 -8.14
CA HIS A 85 -7.47 -7.58 -7.49
C HIS A 85 -8.26 -6.31 -7.87
N GLN A 86 -9.57 -6.46 -8.13
CA GLN A 86 -10.43 -5.36 -8.58
C GLN A 86 -10.42 -4.11 -7.67
N ASN A 87 -10.23 -4.28 -6.37
CA ASN A 87 -10.18 -3.18 -5.43
C ASN A 87 -8.89 -2.34 -5.53
N PHE A 88 -7.85 -2.88 -6.19
CA PHE A 88 -6.53 -2.28 -6.31
C PHE A 88 -6.16 -1.90 -7.77
N ALA A 89 -7.09 -2.06 -8.73
CA ALA A 89 -6.94 -1.66 -10.12
C ALA A 89 -8.13 -0.77 -10.51
N ARG A 90 -7.94 0.55 -10.55
CA ARG A 90 -9.01 1.53 -10.70
C ARG A 90 -8.55 2.71 -11.55
N THR A 91 -9.51 3.45 -12.12
CA THR A 91 -9.22 4.75 -12.74
C THR A 91 -8.84 5.79 -11.69
N ALA A 92 -8.24 6.89 -12.10
CA ALA A 92 -7.87 7.99 -11.20
C ALA A 92 -9.11 8.60 -10.51
N SER A 93 -10.23 8.70 -11.21
CA SER A 93 -11.51 9.17 -10.64
C SER A 93 -12.07 8.19 -9.63
N ASP A 94 -12.05 6.87 -9.90
CA ASP A 94 -12.52 5.84 -8.97
C ASP A 94 -11.68 5.79 -7.69
N TRP A 95 -10.37 6.01 -7.80
CA TRP A 95 -9.49 6.14 -6.64
C TRP A 95 -9.86 7.36 -5.78
N ARG A 96 -10.13 8.53 -6.40
CA ARG A 96 -10.59 9.74 -5.67
C ARG A 96 -11.92 9.49 -4.97
N GLN A 97 -12.90 8.93 -5.68
CA GLN A 97 -14.21 8.62 -5.11
C GLN A 97 -14.09 7.63 -3.94
N SER A 98 -13.23 6.61 -4.08
CA SER A 98 -12.98 5.66 -2.99
C SER A 98 -12.33 6.34 -1.78
N ALA A 99 -11.35 7.22 -1.99
CA ALA A 99 -10.73 7.98 -0.92
C ALA A 99 -11.74 8.86 -0.20
N GLU A 100 -12.62 9.56 -0.92
CA GLU A 100 -13.69 10.37 -0.35
C GLU A 100 -14.67 9.53 0.49
N THR A 101 -15.04 8.34 -0.01
CA THR A 101 -15.90 7.41 0.72
C THR A 101 -15.24 6.93 2.02
N TRP A 102 -13.96 6.59 1.99
CA TRP A 102 -13.21 6.18 3.19
C TRP A 102 -13.01 7.32 4.19
N LEU A 103 -12.94 8.56 3.71
CA LEU A 103 -12.88 9.75 4.55
C LEU A 103 -14.22 10.06 5.21
N ALA A 104 -15.32 9.81 4.50
CA ALA A 104 -16.68 10.04 5.02
C ALA A 104 -17.07 8.99 6.06
N ASP A 105 -16.75 7.70 5.82
CA ASP A 105 -16.97 6.60 6.74
C ASP A 105 -15.74 5.67 6.83
N PRO A 106 -14.77 6.01 7.67
CA PRO A 106 -13.52 5.26 7.77
C PRO A 106 -13.66 3.86 8.38
N VAL A 107 -14.78 3.56 9.02
CA VAL A 107 -15.08 2.23 9.60
C VAL A 107 -15.64 1.31 8.52
N ALA A 108 -16.49 1.83 7.65
CA ALA A 108 -17.07 1.06 6.57
C ALA A 108 -16.00 0.59 5.58
N ALA A 109 -16.18 -0.63 5.07
CA ALA A 109 -15.34 -1.23 4.02
C ALA A 109 -13.82 -1.20 4.32
N GLN A 110 -13.41 -1.24 5.59
CA GLN A 110 -12.01 -1.14 6.01
C GLN A 110 -11.33 0.16 5.54
N GLY A 111 -12.06 1.25 5.41
CA GLY A 111 -11.59 2.51 4.83
C GLY A 111 -10.29 3.03 5.44
N ALA A 112 -10.14 2.94 6.76
CA ALA A 112 -8.91 3.35 7.43
C ALA A 112 -7.69 2.48 7.04
N THR A 113 -7.87 1.17 6.88
CA THR A 113 -6.81 0.25 6.41
C THR A 113 -6.42 0.57 4.97
N MET A 114 -7.40 0.79 4.09
CA MET A 114 -7.17 1.14 2.68
C MET A 114 -6.47 2.50 2.56
N ALA A 115 -6.92 3.51 3.31
CA ALA A 115 -6.25 4.80 3.38
C ALA A 115 -4.80 4.68 3.86
N SER A 116 -4.55 3.86 4.89
CA SER A 116 -3.21 3.60 5.41
C SER A 116 -2.27 2.96 4.39
N LEU A 117 -2.76 2.02 3.58
CA LEU A 117 -2.00 1.40 2.49
C LEU A 117 -1.63 2.43 1.41
N LEU A 118 -2.59 3.25 0.99
CA LEU A 118 -2.36 4.28 -0.03
C LEU A 118 -1.48 5.44 0.45
N LEU A 119 -1.51 5.78 1.73
CA LEU A 119 -0.59 6.77 2.30
C LEU A 119 0.88 6.36 2.21
N ASP A 120 1.16 5.08 2.01
CA ASP A 120 2.49 4.54 1.78
C ASP A 120 2.78 4.32 0.28
N ALA A 121 1.86 4.67 -0.62
CA ALA A 121 1.98 4.39 -2.04
C ALA A 121 3.10 5.20 -2.70
N ARG A 122 3.82 4.53 -3.59
CA ARG A 122 4.87 5.12 -4.42
C ARG A 122 4.78 4.58 -5.84
N SER A 123 4.72 5.49 -6.82
CA SER A 123 4.77 5.11 -8.23
C SER A 123 6.13 4.52 -8.59
N ILE A 124 6.13 3.36 -9.25
CA ILE A 124 7.37 2.66 -9.66
C ILE A 124 7.43 2.35 -11.15
N HIS A 125 6.31 2.40 -11.88
CA HIS A 125 6.25 2.16 -13.31
C HIS A 125 5.09 2.94 -13.93
N GLY A 126 5.19 3.24 -15.24
CA GLY A 126 4.16 3.89 -16.04
C GLY A 126 4.04 5.41 -15.80
N ARG A 127 2.87 5.97 -16.11
CA ARG A 127 2.60 7.40 -16.04
C ARG A 127 2.49 7.89 -14.60
N THR A 128 3.59 8.33 -14.02
CA THR A 128 3.65 8.79 -12.62
C THR A 128 2.79 10.02 -12.31
N GLU A 129 2.25 10.68 -13.35
CA GLU A 129 1.45 11.91 -13.24
C GLU A 129 -0.04 11.64 -12.98
N LEU A 130 -0.53 10.40 -13.22
CA LEU A 130 -1.95 10.09 -13.12
C LEU A 130 -2.52 10.26 -11.71
N VAL A 131 -1.74 10.02 -10.67
CA VAL A 131 -2.15 10.24 -9.29
C VAL A 131 -0.98 10.69 -8.43
N LYS A 132 -1.10 11.88 -7.91
CA LYS A 132 -0.37 12.24 -6.69
C LYS A 132 -1.20 11.72 -5.52
N VAL A 133 -0.78 10.61 -4.94
CA VAL A 133 -1.49 10.00 -3.79
C VAL A 133 -1.67 10.99 -2.64
N THR A 134 -0.74 11.93 -2.49
CA THR A 134 -0.86 13.07 -1.56
C THR A 134 -2.11 13.90 -1.79
N ASP A 135 -2.54 14.06 -3.04
CA ASP A 135 -3.70 14.88 -3.39
C ASP A 135 -5.02 14.16 -3.07
N LEU A 136 -5.04 12.81 -3.14
CA LEU A 136 -6.18 12.00 -2.71
C LEU A 136 -6.53 12.23 -1.24
N PHE A 137 -5.53 12.50 -0.42
CA PHE A 137 -5.66 12.66 1.02
C PHE A 137 -5.43 14.11 1.50
N ALA A 138 -5.40 15.08 0.58
CA ALA A 138 -5.25 16.50 0.94
C ALA A 138 -6.33 16.99 1.93
N GLY A 139 -7.54 16.42 1.84
CA GLY A 139 -8.65 16.68 2.76
C GLY A 139 -8.57 15.95 4.10
N LEU A 140 -7.74 14.90 4.22
CA LEU A 140 -7.74 13.98 5.37
C LEU A 140 -7.38 14.69 6.68
N ARG A 141 -6.44 15.62 6.64
CA ARG A 141 -6.03 16.45 7.79
C ARG A 141 -7.17 17.30 8.36
N ARG A 142 -8.16 17.64 7.53
CA ARG A 142 -9.32 18.47 7.91
C ARG A 142 -10.43 17.63 8.53
N SER A 143 -10.43 16.30 8.32
CA SER A 143 -11.41 15.38 8.88
C SER A 143 -10.99 14.93 10.29
N THR A 144 -11.49 15.62 11.32
CA THR A 144 -11.20 15.28 12.72
C THR A 144 -11.59 13.85 13.08
N GLY A 145 -12.71 13.35 12.53
CA GLY A 145 -13.17 11.97 12.77
C GLY A 145 -12.19 10.94 12.24
N THR A 146 -11.75 11.10 10.98
CA THR A 146 -10.80 10.20 10.33
C THR A 146 -9.43 10.24 11.02
N MET A 147 -8.95 11.45 11.38
CA MET A 147 -7.70 11.59 12.12
C MET A 147 -7.74 10.91 13.49
N ARG A 148 -8.85 11.01 14.22
CA ARG A 148 -9.04 10.29 15.49
C ARG A 148 -9.02 8.78 15.30
N LEU A 149 -9.66 8.27 14.25
CA LEU A 149 -9.67 6.84 13.97
C LEU A 149 -8.27 6.33 13.60
N LEU A 150 -7.56 7.01 12.71
CA LEU A 150 -6.18 6.66 12.34
C LEU A 150 -5.25 6.68 13.58
N LEU A 151 -5.42 7.64 14.47
CA LEU A 151 -4.70 7.66 15.74
C LEU A 151 -5.08 6.46 16.60
N SER A 152 -6.38 6.18 16.75
CA SER A 152 -6.86 5.04 17.54
C SER A 152 -6.32 3.71 17.00
N GLU A 153 -6.33 3.51 15.68
CA GLU A 153 -5.73 2.33 15.05
C GLU A 153 -4.22 2.25 15.26
N SER A 154 -3.53 3.40 15.18
CA SER A 154 -2.09 3.47 15.44
C SER A 154 -1.75 3.09 16.87
N LEU A 155 -2.60 3.43 17.82
CA LEU A 155 -2.45 3.12 19.24
C LEU A 155 -2.99 1.74 19.64
N ALA A 156 -3.86 1.13 18.84
CA ALA A 156 -4.46 -0.18 19.11
C ALA A 156 -3.40 -1.30 19.12
N LYS A 157 -2.39 -1.20 18.26
CA LYS A 157 -1.25 -2.11 18.25
C LYS A 157 -0.16 -1.56 19.16
N ARG A 158 -0.16 -1.99 20.42
CA ARG A 158 0.87 -1.61 21.40
C ARG A 158 2.11 -2.46 21.22
N ALA A 159 3.28 -1.84 21.31
CA ALA A 159 4.54 -2.55 21.42
C ALA A 159 4.50 -3.43 22.69
N LYS A 160 4.74 -4.73 22.52
CA LYS A 160 4.80 -5.68 23.65
C LYS A 160 6.27 -5.99 23.92
N VAL A 161 6.82 -5.36 24.96
CA VAL A 161 8.11 -5.77 25.48
C VAL A 161 7.90 -6.97 26.41
N ARG A 162 8.25 -8.16 25.96
CA ARG A 162 8.27 -9.35 26.82
C ARG A 162 9.58 -9.36 27.61
N ARG A 163 9.51 -9.70 28.92
CA ARG A 163 10.70 -9.95 29.73
C ARG A 163 11.47 -11.12 29.14
N LEU A 164 12.80 -11.01 29.11
CA LEU A 164 13.71 -12.05 28.58
C LEU A 164 13.43 -13.44 29.14
N GLU A 165 13.02 -13.54 30.42
CA GLU A 165 12.66 -14.79 31.12
C GLU A 165 11.53 -15.57 30.42
N THR A 166 10.57 -14.86 29.80
CA THR A 166 9.43 -15.49 29.10
C THR A 166 9.82 -16.00 27.70
N LEU A 167 10.91 -15.50 27.11
CA LEU A 167 11.42 -15.94 25.80
C LEU A 167 12.09 -17.30 25.89
N PHE A 168 12.69 -17.66 27.03
CA PHE A 168 13.36 -18.96 27.23
C PHE A 168 12.41 -20.08 27.62
N LEU A 169 11.27 -19.78 28.27
CA LEU A 169 10.33 -20.78 28.79
C LEU A 169 9.26 -21.22 27.78
N HIS A 170 8.97 -20.40 26.77
CA HIS A 170 7.99 -20.74 25.74
C HIS A 170 8.62 -20.55 24.37
N ARG A 171 8.72 -21.58 23.58
CA ARG A 171 9.19 -21.61 22.16
C ARG A 171 8.32 -20.75 21.21
N HIS A 172 7.69 -19.71 21.69
CA HIS A 172 6.92 -18.80 20.84
C HIS A 172 7.85 -17.76 20.25
N LEU A 173 8.03 -17.81 18.94
CA LEU A 173 8.71 -16.77 18.17
C LEU A 173 8.07 -15.42 18.46
N PHE A 174 8.86 -14.44 18.86
CA PHE A 174 8.39 -13.06 19.00
C PHE A 174 8.24 -12.45 17.61
N ASP A 175 7.02 -12.12 17.22
CA ASP A 175 6.76 -11.43 15.96
C ASP A 175 7.15 -9.95 16.09
N ILE A 176 8.40 -9.65 15.70
CA ILE A 176 8.95 -8.30 15.70
C ILE A 176 8.14 -7.37 14.81
N LYS A 177 7.64 -7.86 13.65
CA LYS A 177 6.84 -7.07 12.72
C LYS A 177 5.56 -6.57 13.41
N GLN A 178 4.82 -7.48 14.04
CA GLN A 178 3.53 -7.15 14.65
C GLN A 178 3.66 -6.35 15.96
N HIS A 179 4.66 -6.68 16.78
CA HIS A 179 4.73 -6.19 18.16
C HIS A 179 5.73 -5.05 18.37
N ALA A 180 6.59 -4.75 17.38
CA ALA A 180 7.56 -3.67 17.47
C ALA A 180 7.49 -2.73 16.25
N LEU A 181 7.61 -3.24 15.04
CA LEU A 181 7.73 -2.39 13.84
C LEU A 181 6.42 -1.71 13.47
N LEU A 182 5.30 -2.44 13.40
CA LEU A 182 4.02 -1.87 13.00
C LEU A 182 3.53 -0.73 13.90
N PRO A 183 3.65 -0.78 15.25
CA PRO A 183 3.34 0.36 16.09
C PRO A 183 4.13 1.63 15.72
N ILE A 184 5.43 1.49 15.45
CA ILE A 184 6.30 2.62 15.07
C ILE A 184 5.89 3.17 13.71
N VAL A 185 5.71 2.29 12.72
CA VAL A 185 5.28 2.68 11.36
C VAL A 185 3.95 3.43 11.38
N ASN A 186 2.97 2.92 12.13
CA ASN A 186 1.65 3.54 12.21
C ASN A 186 1.70 4.92 12.88
N LEU A 187 2.44 5.05 13.98
CA LEU A 187 2.61 6.34 14.66
C LEU A 187 3.36 7.35 13.78
N ALA A 188 4.44 6.93 13.13
CA ALA A 188 5.20 7.78 12.20
C ALA A 188 4.35 8.24 11.01
N ARG A 189 3.53 7.33 10.43
CA ARG A 189 2.57 7.66 9.38
C ARG A 189 1.56 8.68 9.85
N PHE A 190 0.96 8.48 11.02
CA PHE A 190 0.00 9.41 11.60
C PHE A 190 0.64 10.78 11.86
N ALA A 191 1.82 10.83 12.47
CA ALA A 191 2.53 12.07 12.75
C ALA A 191 2.85 12.85 11.46
N ALA A 192 3.44 12.18 10.47
CA ALA A 192 3.73 12.79 9.17
C ALA A 192 2.46 13.35 8.49
N LEU A 193 1.36 12.59 8.51
CA LEU A 193 0.08 13.04 7.99
C LEU A 193 -0.43 14.28 8.76
N ALA A 194 -0.35 14.29 10.08
CA ALA A 194 -0.84 15.40 10.92
C ALA A 194 -0.12 16.72 10.61
N ILE A 195 1.17 16.68 10.34
CA ILE A 195 1.97 17.86 9.97
C ILE A 195 1.99 18.14 8.46
N GLY A 196 1.48 17.21 7.63
CA GLY A 196 1.47 17.32 6.16
C GLY A 196 2.81 17.03 5.51
N SER A 197 3.64 16.22 6.14
CA SER A 197 4.90 15.77 5.55
C SER A 197 4.64 14.80 4.40
N PRO A 198 5.30 14.96 3.23
CA PRO A 198 5.22 14.04 2.11
C PRO A 198 6.16 12.83 2.26
N ALA A 199 6.90 12.73 3.36
CA ALA A 199 7.87 11.66 3.57
C ALA A 199 7.21 10.28 3.51
N LEU A 200 7.84 9.31 2.86
CA LEU A 200 7.36 7.93 2.77
C LEU A 200 8.12 7.00 3.74
N PRO A 201 9.47 6.99 3.80
CA PRO A 201 10.19 6.15 4.74
C PRO A 201 9.87 6.49 6.19
N THR A 202 9.70 5.45 7.02
CA THR A 202 9.37 5.62 8.45
C THR A 202 10.39 6.48 9.19
N ALA A 203 11.68 6.30 8.91
CA ALA A 203 12.72 7.11 9.52
C ALA A 203 12.58 8.60 9.16
N GLU A 204 12.32 8.92 7.89
CA GLU A 204 12.11 10.31 7.45
C GLU A 204 10.85 10.92 8.08
N ARG A 205 9.79 10.13 8.25
CA ARG A 205 8.55 10.56 8.92
C ARG A 205 8.76 10.90 10.39
N LEU A 206 9.73 10.24 11.04
CA LEU A 206 10.06 10.51 12.44
C LEU A 206 10.94 11.75 12.61
N TRP A 207 11.64 12.18 11.54
CA TRP A 207 12.48 13.37 11.55
C TRP A 207 11.77 14.63 11.03
N ALA A 208 10.59 14.49 10.42
CA ALA A 208 9.82 15.59 9.86
C ALA A 208 9.10 16.39 10.93
#